data_3ad37e14738f57fc0e517924c4fcb2f7
#
_entry.id   3ad37e14738f57fc0e517924c4fcb2f7
#
_cell.length_a   1.000
_cell.length_b   1.000
_cell.length_c   1.000
_cell.angle_alpha   90.00
_cell.angle_beta   90.00
_cell.angle_gamma   90.00
#
_symmetry.space_group_name_H-M   'P 1'
#
loop_
_entity.id
_entity.type
_entity.pdbx_description
1 polymer ?
#
loop_
_entity_poly.entity_id
_entity_poly.type
_entity_poly.pdbx_seq_one_letter_code
_entity_poly.pdbx_strand_id
1 'polypeptide(L)'
;MLVRLLSIGDIGVLDGMMHIGDEAMFEALRDEMAMRDVGLVAVSSAPTESADRYGVPSVRNVGFRGLSRAAATERMRLVIDAAKRPSALETDDPAREVIDAVAGTDGVVVAGGGNLASRWSAHVFERATLAGIAGALGRPVVVTGQTLGPDLDPEDRAVLSPAFRAARLVGVRESASCALARELGVEARLGVDDASFLGDRDSDVDESGARRGVLVSLSLSLGDLRRPQAVARLARLIDEAAALTGEAVVFHAHFGPLDPGAPPRGDAILHDEVRERMSARSEVIPTGDPRAAARLARSSALLITGRYHPAVFAAPAGVPIVGLTSDDYTRIKQLGALAHWGQDGVAALGAADTDGTATLRRVWHDRAAISAAAEARMPANRAEASAWWDSVARG
;
A
#
# COMPACT_ATOMS: atom_id res chain seq x y z
N MET A 1 -18.03 1.46 -26.87
CA MET A 1 -16.62 1.10 -26.59
C MET A 1 -16.51 0.90 -25.11
N LEU A 2 -15.81 -0.13 -24.64
CA LEU A 2 -15.53 -0.29 -23.22
C LEU A 2 -14.64 0.86 -22.76
N VAL A 3 -14.96 1.50 -21.63
CA VAL A 3 -14.08 2.49 -20.99
C VAL A 3 -12.77 1.81 -20.60
N ARG A 4 -11.64 2.49 -20.85
CA ARG A 4 -10.31 1.96 -20.49
C ARG A 4 -9.50 3.05 -19.78
N LEU A 5 -8.91 2.71 -18.65
CA LEU A 5 -8.09 3.61 -17.84
C LEU A 5 -6.63 3.15 -17.81
N LEU A 6 -5.70 4.09 -17.82
CA LEU A 6 -4.30 3.82 -17.51
C LEU A 6 -4.09 3.99 -16.00
N SER A 7 -3.57 2.95 -15.35
CA SER A 7 -3.28 2.97 -13.92
C SER A 7 -1.79 3.03 -13.64
N ILE A 8 -1.36 3.88 -12.71
CA ILE A 8 -0.02 3.86 -12.13
C ILE A 8 -0.10 3.55 -10.65
N GLY A 9 0.57 2.47 -10.24
CA GLY A 9 0.88 2.07 -8.87
C GLY A 9 2.38 1.78 -8.74
N ASP A 10 2.77 1.00 -7.75
CA ASP A 10 4.15 0.53 -7.59
C ASP A 10 4.24 -0.98 -7.81
N ILE A 11 3.59 -1.47 -8.87
CA ILE A 11 3.58 -2.88 -9.23
C ILE A 11 4.80 -3.30 -10.04
N GLY A 12 5.06 -4.59 -10.00
CA GLY A 12 6.08 -5.30 -10.77
C GLY A 12 7.06 -6.04 -9.88
N VAL A 13 7.10 -7.35 -10.06
CA VAL A 13 8.05 -8.23 -9.38
C VAL A 13 9.40 -8.13 -10.07
N LEU A 14 10.36 -7.50 -9.39
CA LEU A 14 11.73 -7.36 -9.86
C LEU A 14 12.64 -8.33 -9.10
N ASP A 15 13.52 -9.04 -9.81
CA ASP A 15 14.46 -10.01 -9.23
C ASP A 15 13.78 -11.05 -8.31
N GLY A 16 12.55 -11.43 -8.65
CA GLY A 16 11.73 -12.36 -7.86
C GLY A 16 11.22 -11.79 -6.53
N MET A 17 11.38 -10.49 -6.27
CA MET A 17 10.93 -9.83 -5.04
C MET A 17 9.55 -9.19 -5.24
N MET A 18 8.61 -9.57 -4.39
CA MET A 18 7.26 -9.01 -4.39
C MET A 18 7.04 -8.09 -3.17
N HIS A 19 6.37 -6.98 -3.41
CA HIS A 19 5.83 -6.10 -2.38
C HIS A 19 4.31 -6.28 -2.31
N ILE A 20 3.85 -7.19 -1.44
CA ILE A 20 2.44 -7.63 -1.38
C ILE A 20 1.45 -6.46 -1.31
N GLY A 21 1.78 -5.42 -0.56
CA GLY A 21 0.87 -4.29 -0.39
C GLY A 21 0.60 -3.48 -1.65
N ASP A 22 1.62 -3.25 -2.46
CA ASP A 22 1.48 -2.47 -3.70
C ASP A 22 0.73 -3.28 -4.75
N GLU A 23 1.04 -4.59 -4.84
CA GLU A 23 0.31 -5.52 -5.71
C GLU A 23 -1.16 -5.66 -5.27
N ALA A 24 -1.42 -5.71 -3.96
CA ALA A 24 -2.78 -5.80 -3.42
C ALA A 24 -3.66 -4.60 -3.79
N MET A 25 -3.10 -3.39 -3.75
CA MET A 25 -3.85 -2.18 -4.16
C MET A 25 -4.19 -2.20 -5.65
N PHE A 26 -3.29 -2.68 -6.49
CA PHE A 26 -3.55 -2.83 -7.91
C PHE A 26 -4.59 -3.93 -8.19
N GLU A 27 -4.50 -5.09 -7.53
CA GLU A 27 -5.50 -6.15 -7.67
C GLU A 27 -6.89 -5.67 -7.25
N ALA A 28 -7.00 -4.94 -6.16
CA ALA A 28 -8.27 -4.36 -5.72
C ALA A 28 -8.84 -3.37 -6.75
N LEU A 29 -8.00 -2.47 -7.29
CA LEU A 29 -8.40 -1.57 -8.38
C LEU A 29 -8.86 -2.36 -9.61
N ARG A 30 -8.10 -3.38 -10.03
CA ARG A 30 -8.45 -4.21 -11.19
C ARG A 30 -9.81 -4.87 -11.02
N ASP A 31 -10.06 -5.47 -9.87
CA ASP A 31 -11.32 -6.18 -9.59
C ASP A 31 -12.50 -5.21 -9.54
N GLU A 32 -12.34 -4.06 -8.89
CA GLU A 32 -13.39 -3.06 -8.80
C GLU A 32 -13.70 -2.44 -10.18
N MET A 33 -12.70 -2.26 -11.04
CA MET A 33 -12.90 -1.79 -12.41
C MET A 33 -13.53 -2.86 -13.29
N ALA A 34 -13.10 -4.12 -13.18
CA ALA A 34 -13.68 -5.24 -13.93
C ALA A 34 -15.18 -5.43 -13.63
N MET A 35 -15.60 -5.29 -12.37
CA MET A 35 -17.02 -5.34 -11.98
C MET A 35 -17.88 -4.21 -12.59
N ARG A 36 -17.24 -3.14 -13.07
CA ARG A 36 -17.87 -1.97 -13.67
C ARG A 36 -17.66 -1.89 -15.18
N ASP A 37 -17.23 -2.99 -15.77
CA ASP A 37 -16.93 -3.08 -17.21
C ASP A 37 -15.89 -2.06 -17.69
N VAL A 38 -14.91 -1.72 -16.83
CA VAL A 38 -13.80 -0.82 -17.14
C VAL A 38 -12.51 -1.62 -17.32
N GLY A 39 -11.89 -1.52 -18.49
CA GLY A 39 -10.59 -2.14 -18.78
C GLY A 39 -9.44 -1.30 -18.21
N LEU A 40 -8.32 -1.97 -17.92
CA LEU A 40 -7.10 -1.33 -17.44
C LEU A 40 -5.92 -1.53 -18.40
N VAL A 41 -5.02 -0.56 -18.40
CA VAL A 41 -3.63 -0.65 -18.82
C VAL A 41 -2.78 -0.28 -17.62
N ALA A 42 -1.71 -1.01 -17.32
CA ALA A 42 -0.89 -0.76 -16.13
C ALA A 42 0.46 -0.12 -16.49
N VAL A 43 0.89 0.83 -15.67
CA VAL A 43 2.30 1.26 -15.62
C VAL A 43 3.01 0.41 -14.58
N SER A 44 4.07 -0.29 -14.96
CA SER A 44 4.77 -1.28 -14.13
C SER A 44 6.29 -1.16 -14.23
N SER A 45 6.98 -1.50 -13.14
CA SER A 45 8.44 -1.66 -13.14
C SER A 45 8.91 -2.94 -13.86
N ALA A 46 8.01 -3.92 -14.04
CA ALA A 46 8.23 -5.18 -14.76
C ALA A 46 7.04 -5.47 -15.69
N PRO A 47 6.89 -4.75 -16.83
CA PRO A 47 5.66 -4.77 -17.63
C PRO A 47 5.24 -6.16 -18.13
N THR A 48 6.20 -6.96 -18.61
CA THR A 48 5.92 -8.32 -19.10
C THR A 48 5.40 -9.21 -17.96
N GLU A 49 6.06 -9.18 -16.81
CA GLU A 49 5.66 -9.94 -15.63
C GLU A 49 4.26 -9.52 -15.14
N SER A 50 4.01 -8.21 -15.06
CA SER A 50 2.71 -7.69 -14.64
C SER A 50 1.60 -8.01 -15.65
N ALA A 51 1.90 -7.96 -16.95
CA ALA A 51 0.93 -8.35 -17.97
C ALA A 51 0.54 -9.83 -17.85
N ASP A 52 1.51 -10.72 -17.65
CA ASP A 52 1.29 -12.14 -17.46
C ASP A 52 0.52 -12.44 -16.16
N ARG A 53 0.90 -11.77 -15.06
CA ARG A 53 0.29 -11.94 -13.73
C ARG A 53 -1.16 -11.48 -13.69
N TYR A 54 -1.45 -10.31 -14.23
CA TYR A 54 -2.74 -9.64 -14.06
C TYR A 54 -3.66 -9.75 -15.26
N GLY A 55 -3.16 -10.24 -16.39
CA GLY A 55 -3.94 -10.32 -17.63
C GLY A 55 -4.31 -8.95 -18.20
N VAL A 56 -3.53 -7.91 -17.91
CA VAL A 56 -3.74 -6.55 -18.40
C VAL A 56 -2.53 -6.05 -19.20
N PRO A 57 -2.72 -5.31 -20.30
CA PRO A 57 -1.61 -4.68 -21.00
C PRO A 57 -0.81 -3.80 -20.04
N SER A 58 0.51 -3.86 -20.13
CA SER A 58 1.38 -3.10 -19.22
C SER A 58 2.50 -2.40 -19.98
N VAL A 59 2.83 -1.19 -19.55
CA VAL A 59 3.92 -0.34 -20.11
C VAL A 59 4.90 0.03 -19.00
N ARG A 60 6.10 0.45 -19.38
CA ARG A 60 7.16 0.85 -18.43
C ARG A 60 6.83 2.16 -17.73
N ASN A 61 7.51 2.41 -16.61
CA ASN A 61 7.54 3.71 -15.95
C ASN A 61 8.17 4.78 -16.86
N VAL A 62 7.81 6.06 -16.64
CA VAL A 62 8.42 7.21 -17.36
C VAL A 62 9.93 7.31 -17.12
N GLY A 63 10.41 6.87 -15.94
CA GLY A 63 11.83 6.72 -15.65
C GLY A 63 12.47 7.93 -14.96
N PHE A 64 12.16 8.09 -13.66
CA PHE A 64 12.75 9.12 -12.79
C PHE A 64 13.77 8.58 -11.78
N ARG A 65 13.90 7.25 -11.67
CA ARG A 65 14.81 6.63 -10.69
C ARG A 65 16.27 7.07 -10.93
N GLY A 66 16.92 7.54 -9.87
CA GLY A 66 18.33 7.97 -9.90
C GLY A 66 18.57 9.38 -10.46
N LEU A 67 17.54 10.10 -10.89
CA LEU A 67 17.69 11.48 -11.33
C LEU A 67 17.81 12.44 -10.14
N SER A 68 18.64 13.47 -10.29
CA SER A 68 18.59 14.62 -9.41
C SER A 68 17.26 15.39 -9.61
N ARG A 69 16.84 16.20 -8.63
CA ARG A 69 15.61 17.00 -8.75
C ARG A 69 15.62 17.91 -9.99
N ALA A 70 16.74 18.55 -10.30
CA ALA A 70 16.87 19.39 -11.50
C ALA A 70 16.68 18.58 -12.78
N ALA A 71 17.33 17.41 -12.88
CA ALA A 71 17.16 16.52 -14.03
C ALA A 71 15.74 15.96 -14.12
N ALA A 72 15.11 15.61 -13.00
CA ALA A 72 13.73 15.15 -12.95
C ALA A 72 12.74 16.25 -13.40
N THR A 73 12.94 17.50 -12.99
CA THR A 73 12.12 18.65 -13.42
C THR A 73 12.22 18.85 -14.93
N GLU A 74 13.41 18.80 -15.48
CA GLU A 74 13.61 18.96 -16.94
C GLU A 74 13.02 17.76 -17.69
N ARG A 75 13.22 16.52 -17.23
CA ARG A 75 12.60 15.34 -17.82
C ARG A 75 11.07 15.45 -17.81
N MET A 76 10.48 15.83 -16.68
CA MET A 76 9.03 16.03 -16.56
C MET A 76 8.52 17.02 -17.62
N ARG A 77 9.21 18.16 -17.76
CA ARG A 77 8.86 19.18 -18.74
C ARG A 77 8.90 18.64 -20.17
N LEU A 78 9.99 17.94 -20.54
CA LEU A 78 10.18 17.37 -21.87
C LEU A 78 9.13 16.31 -22.19
N VAL A 79 8.83 15.41 -21.24
CA VAL A 79 7.86 14.33 -21.43
C VAL A 79 6.44 14.89 -21.59
N ILE A 80 6.05 15.87 -20.78
CA ILE A 80 4.72 16.50 -20.90
C ILE A 80 4.62 17.27 -22.23
N ASP A 81 5.69 17.95 -22.65
CA ASP A 81 5.72 18.64 -23.94
C ASP A 81 5.60 17.67 -25.13
N ALA A 82 6.24 16.50 -25.03
CA ALA A 82 6.21 15.47 -26.05
C ALA A 82 4.81 14.87 -26.28
N ALA A 83 3.91 14.95 -25.31
CA ALA A 83 2.51 14.55 -25.49
C ALA A 83 1.80 15.36 -26.59
N LYS A 84 2.23 16.61 -26.84
CA LYS A 84 1.73 17.47 -27.93
C LYS A 84 2.70 17.59 -29.09
N ARG A 85 3.98 17.42 -28.83
CA ARG A 85 5.10 17.58 -29.80
C ARG A 85 6.03 16.39 -29.71
N PRO A 86 5.73 15.27 -30.38
CA PRO A 86 6.52 14.04 -30.27
C PRO A 86 8.03 14.20 -30.52
N SER A 87 8.44 15.21 -31.30
CA SER A 87 9.85 15.52 -31.54
C SER A 87 10.63 16.06 -30.32
N ALA A 88 9.96 16.32 -29.20
CA ALA A 88 10.61 16.78 -27.96
C ALA A 88 11.37 15.65 -27.22
N LEU A 89 11.13 14.39 -27.57
CA LEU A 89 11.83 13.21 -27.03
C LEU A 89 12.52 12.42 -28.14
N GLU A 90 13.64 11.76 -27.81
CA GLU A 90 14.29 10.80 -28.68
C GLU A 90 13.32 9.65 -29.05
N THR A 91 13.56 9.02 -30.20
CA THR A 91 12.63 8.02 -30.76
C THR A 91 12.54 6.72 -29.92
N ASP A 92 13.56 6.43 -29.15
CA ASP A 92 13.68 5.26 -28.28
C ASP A 92 13.42 5.57 -26.79
N ASP A 93 13.02 6.79 -26.46
CA ASP A 93 12.71 7.15 -25.05
C ASP A 93 11.50 6.36 -24.53
N PRO A 94 11.65 5.63 -23.40
CA PRO A 94 10.58 4.79 -22.86
C PRO A 94 9.30 5.55 -22.48
N ALA A 95 9.38 6.85 -22.23
CA ALA A 95 8.21 7.67 -21.93
C ALA A 95 7.22 7.76 -23.10
N ARG A 96 7.65 7.45 -24.34
CA ARG A 96 6.76 7.39 -25.51
C ARG A 96 5.69 6.33 -25.36
N GLU A 97 6.05 5.14 -24.86
CA GLU A 97 5.06 4.09 -24.61
C GLU A 97 4.00 4.55 -23.60
N VAL A 98 4.40 5.32 -22.59
CA VAL A 98 3.46 5.87 -21.60
C VAL A 98 2.54 6.93 -22.23
N ILE A 99 3.10 7.83 -23.06
CA ILE A 99 2.32 8.84 -23.78
C ILE A 99 1.29 8.16 -24.69
N ASP A 100 1.70 7.15 -25.45
CA ASP A 100 0.82 6.40 -26.35
C ASP A 100 -0.27 5.65 -25.58
N ALA A 101 0.08 5.07 -24.42
CA ALA A 101 -0.88 4.40 -23.55
C ALA A 101 -1.92 5.38 -22.98
N VAL A 102 -1.52 6.59 -22.55
CA VAL A 102 -2.46 7.65 -22.14
C VAL A 102 -3.35 8.08 -23.29
N ALA A 103 -2.79 8.26 -24.50
CA ALA A 103 -3.56 8.64 -25.69
C ALA A 103 -4.61 7.57 -26.05
N GLY A 104 -4.28 6.29 -25.86
CA GLY A 104 -5.14 5.14 -26.16
C GLY A 104 -6.16 4.78 -25.07
N THR A 105 -6.23 5.56 -23.97
CA THR A 105 -7.16 5.34 -22.85
C THR A 105 -8.08 6.54 -22.63
N ASP A 106 -9.17 6.34 -21.88
CA ASP A 106 -10.19 7.37 -21.63
C ASP A 106 -9.86 8.24 -20.40
N GLY A 107 -8.91 7.80 -19.57
CA GLY A 107 -8.47 8.52 -18.38
C GLY A 107 -7.29 7.85 -17.68
N VAL A 108 -6.81 8.49 -16.64
CA VAL A 108 -5.67 8.03 -15.83
C VAL A 108 -6.08 7.87 -14.37
N VAL A 109 -5.66 6.76 -13.75
CA VAL A 109 -5.81 6.52 -12.31
C VAL A 109 -4.42 6.46 -11.66
N VAL A 110 -4.15 7.37 -10.74
CA VAL A 110 -3.05 7.23 -9.78
C VAL A 110 -3.57 6.34 -8.66
N ALA A 111 -3.21 5.05 -8.71
CA ALA A 111 -3.68 4.04 -7.78
C ALA A 111 -3.18 4.30 -6.36
N GLY A 112 -3.84 3.74 -5.36
CA GLY A 112 -3.49 3.83 -3.96
C GLY A 112 -2.00 3.59 -3.70
N GLY A 113 -1.45 4.29 -2.75
CA GLY A 113 -0.02 4.22 -2.46
C GLY A 113 0.39 5.00 -1.22
N GLY A 114 1.61 4.74 -0.76
CA GLY A 114 2.18 5.41 0.41
C GLY A 114 3.44 6.21 0.12
N ASN A 115 3.75 6.51 -1.12
CA ASN A 115 5.04 7.03 -1.53
C ASN A 115 5.03 8.46 -2.10
N LEU A 116 3.95 9.20 -1.89
CA LEU A 116 3.90 10.63 -2.21
C LEU A 116 4.46 11.48 -1.06
N ALA A 117 5.75 11.30 -0.80
CA ALA A 117 6.53 12.03 0.19
C ALA A 117 7.94 12.32 -0.37
N SER A 118 8.61 13.33 0.13
CA SER A 118 9.91 13.80 -0.39
C SER A 118 11.03 12.78 -0.27
N ARG A 119 10.91 11.82 0.64
CA ARG A 119 11.83 10.68 0.72
C ARG A 119 11.81 9.78 -0.53
N TRP A 120 10.76 9.88 -1.36
CA TRP A 120 10.59 9.15 -2.62
C TRP A 120 10.28 10.09 -3.78
N SER A 121 11.08 11.12 -3.99
CA SER A 121 10.87 12.15 -5.00
C SER A 121 10.63 11.59 -6.42
N ALA A 122 11.28 10.48 -6.78
CA ALA A 122 11.05 9.82 -8.06
C ALA A 122 9.57 9.46 -8.28
N HIS A 123 8.87 8.99 -7.24
CA HIS A 123 7.43 8.68 -7.33
C HIS A 123 6.57 9.94 -7.42
N VAL A 124 6.98 11.04 -6.77
CA VAL A 124 6.33 12.34 -6.90
C VAL A 124 6.37 12.80 -8.36
N PHE A 125 7.55 12.78 -8.99
CA PHE A 125 7.72 13.16 -10.39
C PHE A 125 6.99 12.22 -11.34
N GLU A 126 7.02 10.92 -11.10
CA GLU A 126 6.35 9.91 -11.94
C GLU A 126 4.84 10.19 -12.03
N ARG A 127 4.15 10.36 -10.88
CA ARG A 127 2.71 10.60 -10.84
C ARG A 127 2.32 11.98 -11.37
N ALA A 128 3.09 13.01 -11.03
CA ALA A 128 2.86 14.35 -11.54
C ALA A 128 3.05 14.44 -13.06
N THR A 129 4.06 13.73 -13.61
CA THR A 129 4.30 13.68 -15.06
C THR A 129 3.15 12.96 -15.77
N LEU A 130 2.69 11.83 -15.24
CA LEU A 130 1.57 11.10 -15.82
C LEU A 130 0.29 11.95 -15.83
N ALA A 131 0.00 12.65 -14.73
CA ALA A 131 -1.11 13.60 -14.69
C ALA A 131 -0.93 14.77 -15.68
N GLY A 132 0.30 15.25 -15.86
CA GLY A 132 0.66 16.28 -16.85
C GLY A 132 0.44 15.82 -18.29
N ILE A 133 0.84 14.57 -18.62
CA ILE A 133 0.57 13.95 -19.94
C ILE A 133 -0.95 13.87 -20.16
N ALA A 134 -1.69 13.35 -19.17
CA ALA A 134 -3.15 13.25 -19.24
C ALA A 134 -3.80 14.61 -19.51
N GLY A 135 -3.41 15.64 -18.76
CA GLY A 135 -3.88 17.00 -18.97
C GLY A 135 -3.54 17.57 -20.35
N ALA A 136 -2.32 17.30 -20.87
CA ALA A 136 -1.90 17.70 -22.19
C ALA A 136 -2.74 17.06 -23.32
N LEU A 137 -3.24 15.84 -23.09
CA LEU A 137 -4.06 15.06 -24.01
C LEU A 137 -5.57 15.17 -23.72
N GLY A 138 -5.98 16.02 -22.76
CA GLY A 138 -7.39 16.22 -22.40
C GLY A 138 -8.03 14.99 -21.73
N ARG A 139 -7.24 14.15 -21.05
CA ARG A 139 -7.72 12.99 -20.32
C ARG A 139 -7.94 13.31 -18.84
N PRO A 140 -9.07 12.89 -18.24
CA PRO A 140 -9.29 13.08 -16.80
C PRO A 140 -8.30 12.27 -15.98
N VAL A 141 -7.99 12.77 -14.77
CA VAL A 141 -7.14 12.10 -13.79
C VAL A 141 -7.94 11.87 -12.51
N VAL A 142 -7.84 10.67 -11.98
CA VAL A 142 -8.35 10.29 -10.66
C VAL A 142 -7.18 9.83 -9.80
N VAL A 143 -7.19 10.21 -8.53
CA VAL A 143 -6.22 9.75 -7.52
C VAL A 143 -6.98 8.95 -6.47
N THR A 144 -6.58 7.71 -6.18
CA THR A 144 -7.24 6.84 -5.21
C THR A 144 -6.34 6.57 -4.01
N GLY A 145 -6.90 6.31 -2.84
CA GLY A 145 -6.26 5.68 -1.67
C GLY A 145 -4.84 6.13 -1.30
N GLN A 146 -4.48 7.43 -1.52
CA GLN A 146 -3.11 7.89 -1.29
C GLN A 146 -2.84 8.24 0.17
N THR A 147 -1.61 7.93 0.63
CA THR A 147 -0.96 8.65 1.73
C THR A 147 -0.15 9.80 1.16
N LEU A 148 -0.37 11.02 1.65
CA LEU A 148 0.40 12.22 1.32
C LEU A 148 1.32 12.57 2.47
N GLY A 149 2.62 12.76 2.19
CA GLY A 149 3.58 13.16 3.20
C GLY A 149 3.90 12.08 4.26
N PRO A 150 4.16 12.46 5.54
CA PRO A 150 4.04 13.81 6.11
C PRO A 150 5.10 14.79 5.59
N ASP A 151 6.29 14.29 5.22
CA ASP A 151 7.39 15.09 4.73
C ASP A 151 7.20 15.35 3.24
N LEU A 152 6.79 16.55 2.90
CA LEU A 152 6.66 17.01 1.53
C LEU A 152 7.29 18.40 1.42
N ASP A 153 8.51 18.42 0.87
CA ASP A 153 9.29 19.64 0.68
C ASP A 153 8.58 20.65 -0.23
N PRO A 154 8.87 21.95 -0.13
CA PRO A 154 8.26 22.97 -0.98
C PRO A 154 8.39 22.69 -2.48
N GLU A 155 9.52 22.11 -2.92
CA GLU A 155 9.76 21.73 -4.32
C GLU A 155 8.82 20.62 -4.79
N ASP A 156 8.66 19.54 -3.99
CA ASP A 156 7.76 18.45 -4.30
C ASP A 156 6.28 18.89 -4.20
N ARG A 157 5.95 19.79 -3.26
CA ARG A 157 4.64 20.44 -3.22
C ARG A 157 4.35 21.21 -4.51
N ALA A 158 5.32 21.93 -5.06
CA ALA A 158 5.19 22.65 -6.32
C ALA A 158 4.97 21.71 -7.53
N VAL A 159 5.56 20.51 -7.48
CA VAL A 159 5.37 19.47 -8.52
C VAL A 159 3.99 18.81 -8.40
N LEU A 160 3.56 18.43 -7.20
CA LEU A 160 2.31 17.69 -6.99
C LEU A 160 1.05 18.57 -7.08
N SER A 161 1.11 19.82 -6.56
CA SER A 161 -0.08 20.65 -6.44
C SER A 161 -0.83 20.89 -7.76
N PRO A 162 -0.18 21.18 -8.91
CA PRO A 162 -0.88 21.34 -10.18
C PRO A 162 -1.60 20.06 -10.61
N ALA A 163 -0.93 18.89 -10.48
CA ALA A 163 -1.49 17.59 -10.86
C ALA A 163 -2.72 17.24 -10.03
N PHE A 164 -2.64 17.44 -8.71
CA PHE A 164 -3.74 17.12 -7.80
C PHE A 164 -4.91 18.08 -7.92
N ARG A 165 -4.64 19.37 -8.15
CA ARG A 165 -5.71 20.36 -8.40
C ARG A 165 -6.43 20.14 -9.73
N ALA A 166 -5.75 19.59 -10.74
CA ALA A 166 -6.34 19.25 -12.03
C ALA A 166 -7.05 17.88 -11.99
N ALA A 167 -6.83 17.06 -10.97
CA ALA A 167 -7.50 15.78 -10.82
C ALA A 167 -9.00 15.98 -10.58
N ARG A 168 -9.82 15.17 -11.25
CA ARG A 168 -11.27 15.17 -11.10
C ARG A 168 -11.73 14.69 -9.73
N LEU A 169 -11.03 13.70 -9.20
CA LEU A 169 -11.28 13.09 -7.90
C LEU A 169 -9.95 12.83 -7.20
N VAL A 170 -9.91 13.10 -5.90
CA VAL A 170 -8.75 12.76 -5.05
C VAL A 170 -9.26 12.02 -3.81
N GLY A 171 -8.80 10.78 -3.64
CA GLY A 171 -9.06 9.93 -2.49
C GLY A 171 -7.79 9.74 -1.65
N VAL A 172 -7.93 9.84 -0.35
CA VAL A 172 -6.86 9.58 0.63
C VAL A 172 -7.37 8.65 1.72
N ARG A 173 -6.47 7.96 2.40
CA ARG A 173 -6.82 6.88 3.32
C ARG A 173 -6.59 7.18 4.80
N GLU A 174 -6.08 8.37 5.13
CA GLU A 174 -5.96 8.84 6.53
C GLU A 174 -6.15 10.37 6.64
N SER A 175 -6.58 10.81 7.82
CA SER A 175 -6.94 12.20 8.10
C SER A 175 -5.78 13.19 7.90
N ALA A 176 -4.54 12.74 8.18
CA ALA A 176 -3.35 13.56 7.99
C ALA A 176 -3.15 13.91 6.49
N SER A 177 -3.42 12.95 5.58
CA SER A 177 -3.37 13.20 4.14
C SER A 177 -4.49 14.13 3.67
N CYS A 178 -5.68 14.09 4.29
CA CYS A 178 -6.72 15.10 4.02
C CYS A 178 -6.26 16.52 4.42
N ALA A 179 -5.58 16.66 5.55
CA ALA A 179 -5.05 17.94 5.99
C ALA A 179 -4.01 18.48 5.01
N LEU A 180 -3.05 17.62 4.60
CA LEU A 180 -2.02 17.99 3.65
C LEU A 180 -2.60 18.28 2.25
N ALA A 181 -3.59 17.52 1.78
CA ALA A 181 -4.29 17.80 0.53
C ALA A 181 -4.91 19.22 0.53
N ARG A 182 -5.54 19.61 1.64
CA ARG A 182 -6.09 20.96 1.80
C ARG A 182 -5.03 22.05 1.74
N GLU A 183 -3.84 21.81 2.31
CA GLU A 183 -2.70 22.73 2.19
C GLU A 183 -2.21 22.87 0.73
N LEU A 184 -2.36 21.79 -0.08
CA LEU A 184 -2.06 21.82 -1.52
C LEU A 184 -3.19 22.48 -2.34
N GLY A 185 -4.27 22.92 -1.71
CA GLY A 185 -5.44 23.51 -2.37
C GLY A 185 -6.34 22.47 -3.04
N VAL A 186 -6.43 21.27 -2.46
CA VAL A 186 -7.17 20.12 -2.99
C VAL A 186 -8.20 19.66 -1.97
N GLU A 187 -9.45 19.46 -2.41
CA GLU A 187 -10.45 18.77 -1.63
C GLU A 187 -10.31 17.25 -1.87
N ALA A 188 -9.92 16.53 -0.81
CA ALA A 188 -9.74 15.09 -0.88
C ALA A 188 -10.81 14.36 -0.07
N ARG A 189 -11.33 13.25 -0.61
CA ARG A 189 -12.23 12.35 0.10
C ARG A 189 -11.42 11.38 0.96
N LEU A 190 -11.73 11.32 2.25
CA LEU A 190 -11.23 10.30 3.14
C LEU A 190 -12.00 8.99 2.92
N GLY A 191 -11.30 7.88 2.74
CA GLY A 191 -11.86 6.53 2.63
C GLY A 191 -10.96 5.49 3.27
N VAL A 192 -11.41 4.26 3.30
CA VAL A 192 -10.55 3.11 3.66
C VAL A 192 -9.48 2.91 2.58
N ASP A 193 -8.43 2.18 2.92
CA ASP A 193 -7.41 1.77 1.92
C ASP A 193 -8.07 0.96 0.79
N ASP A 194 -7.60 1.15 -0.45
CA ASP A 194 -8.12 0.49 -1.65
C ASP A 194 -8.13 -1.04 -1.53
N ALA A 195 -7.15 -1.61 -0.81
CA ALA A 195 -7.04 -3.06 -0.61
C ALA A 195 -7.79 -3.61 0.63
N SER A 196 -8.54 -2.76 1.37
CA SER A 196 -9.22 -3.19 2.62
C SER A 196 -10.18 -4.38 2.41
N PHE A 197 -10.77 -4.50 1.23
CA PHE A 197 -11.74 -5.55 0.89
C PHE A 197 -11.23 -6.55 -0.14
N LEU A 198 -9.91 -6.57 -0.42
CA LEU A 198 -9.32 -7.51 -1.38
C LEU A 198 -9.64 -8.96 -0.98
N GLY A 199 -10.17 -9.75 -1.92
CA GLY A 199 -10.48 -11.16 -1.73
C GLY A 199 -11.70 -11.47 -0.84
N ASP A 200 -12.45 -10.47 -0.39
CA ASP A 200 -13.66 -10.69 0.44
C ASP A 200 -14.80 -11.41 -0.29
N ARG A 201 -14.75 -11.40 -1.61
CA ARG A 201 -15.78 -12.05 -2.48
C ARG A 201 -15.30 -13.40 -3.00
N ASP A 202 -14.10 -13.84 -2.62
CA ASP A 202 -13.57 -15.12 -3.05
C ASP A 202 -14.37 -16.25 -2.37
N SER A 203 -14.73 -17.30 -3.11
CA SER A 203 -15.57 -18.40 -2.62
C SER A 203 -14.93 -19.28 -1.55
N ASP A 204 -13.63 -19.12 -1.33
CA ASP A 204 -12.82 -19.95 -0.43
C ASP A 204 -12.62 -19.34 0.98
N VAL A 205 -13.50 -18.41 1.37
CA VAL A 205 -13.47 -17.86 2.74
C VAL A 205 -13.94 -18.95 3.69
N ASP A 206 -13.02 -19.44 4.52
CA ASP A 206 -13.35 -20.39 5.59
C ASP A 206 -14.26 -19.70 6.63
N GLU A 207 -15.56 -19.99 6.55
CA GLU A 207 -16.58 -19.50 7.50
C GLU A 207 -16.49 -20.17 8.88
N SER A 208 -15.48 -21.01 9.15
CA SER A 208 -15.36 -21.77 10.41
C SER A 208 -15.20 -20.89 11.66
N GLY A 209 -15.02 -19.60 11.51
CA GLY A 209 -15.24 -18.58 12.54
C GLY A 209 -14.16 -18.48 13.63
N ALA A 210 -13.27 -19.44 13.79
CA ALA A 210 -12.24 -19.44 14.82
C ALA A 210 -10.92 -18.89 14.28
N ARG A 211 -10.60 -17.63 14.64
CA ARG A 211 -9.29 -17.04 14.34
C ARG A 211 -8.20 -17.74 15.13
N ARG A 212 -7.05 -18.01 14.49
CA ARG A 212 -5.93 -18.74 15.09
C ARG A 212 -4.60 -18.09 14.72
N GLY A 213 -3.61 -18.31 15.59
CA GLY A 213 -2.24 -17.88 15.39
C GLY A 213 -1.97 -16.39 15.67
N VAL A 214 -0.77 -16.12 16.13
CA VAL A 214 -0.21 -14.76 16.21
C VAL A 214 0.52 -14.51 14.89
N LEU A 215 -0.08 -13.71 14.01
CA LEU A 215 0.56 -13.33 12.75
C LEU A 215 1.57 -12.21 13.00
N VAL A 216 2.78 -12.39 12.48
CA VAL A 216 3.89 -11.43 12.62
C VAL A 216 4.38 -11.03 11.23
N SER A 217 4.39 -9.71 10.95
CA SER A 217 4.93 -9.15 9.71
C SER A 217 5.76 -7.91 10.02
N LEU A 218 7.07 -8.07 10.03
CA LEU A 218 8.03 -7.03 10.40
C LEU A 218 8.63 -6.36 9.16
N SER A 219 9.12 -5.14 9.33
CA SER A 219 9.81 -4.38 8.29
C SER A 219 11.24 -4.10 8.69
N LEU A 220 12.15 -4.09 7.70
CA LEU A 220 13.54 -3.64 7.88
C LEU A 220 13.68 -2.14 8.24
N SER A 221 12.59 -1.37 8.19
CA SER A 221 12.60 0.04 8.63
C SER A 221 12.59 0.09 10.16
N LEU A 222 13.77 0.20 10.75
CA LEU A 222 13.97 0.16 12.21
C LEU A 222 14.06 1.56 12.86
N GLY A 223 13.91 2.65 12.08
CA GLY A 223 14.16 4.01 12.56
C GLY A 223 15.62 4.15 13.05
N ASP A 224 15.80 4.80 14.18
CA ASP A 224 17.13 5.01 14.80
C ASP A 224 17.62 3.83 15.63
N LEU A 225 16.86 2.72 15.68
CA LEU A 225 17.25 1.55 16.46
C LEU A 225 18.37 0.76 15.80
N ARG A 226 19.37 0.39 16.58
CA ARG A 226 20.35 -0.60 16.15
C ARG A 226 19.67 -1.98 16.03
N ARG A 227 19.96 -2.68 14.96
CA ARG A 227 19.33 -3.96 14.62
C ARG A 227 19.32 -5.00 15.76
N PRO A 228 20.43 -5.25 16.48
CA PRO A 228 20.39 -6.20 17.59
C PRO A 228 19.43 -5.80 18.73
N GLN A 229 19.23 -4.50 18.94
CA GLN A 229 18.29 -4.00 19.94
C GLN A 229 16.84 -4.20 19.49
N ALA A 230 16.55 -3.91 18.20
CA ALA A 230 15.24 -4.15 17.62
C ALA A 230 14.87 -5.64 17.68
N VAL A 231 15.77 -6.53 17.25
CA VAL A 231 15.59 -8.00 17.32
C VAL A 231 15.28 -8.46 18.74
N ALA A 232 16.05 -8.01 19.74
CA ALA A 232 15.84 -8.41 21.13
C ALA A 232 14.48 -7.95 21.70
N ARG A 233 14.03 -6.74 21.33
CA ARG A 233 12.73 -6.20 21.79
C ARG A 233 11.57 -6.88 21.10
N LEU A 234 11.68 -7.12 19.79
CA LEU A 234 10.68 -7.82 19.01
C LEU A 234 10.50 -9.26 19.48
N ALA A 235 11.60 -9.99 19.72
CA ALA A 235 11.54 -11.34 20.24
C ALA A 235 10.79 -11.42 21.58
N ARG A 236 11.08 -10.50 22.51
CA ARG A 236 10.36 -10.45 23.81
C ARG A 236 8.87 -10.15 23.63
N LEU A 237 8.50 -9.18 22.77
CA LEU A 237 7.09 -8.87 22.50
C LEU A 237 6.34 -10.07 21.93
N ILE A 238 6.98 -10.80 21.01
CA ILE A 238 6.36 -11.95 20.33
C ILE A 238 6.25 -13.14 21.28
N ASP A 239 7.27 -13.39 22.11
CA ASP A 239 7.22 -14.41 23.17
C ASP A 239 6.07 -14.12 24.16
N GLU A 240 5.90 -12.85 24.56
CA GLU A 240 4.78 -12.43 25.41
C GLU A 240 3.43 -12.63 24.72
N ALA A 241 3.33 -12.35 23.41
CA ALA A 241 2.10 -12.57 22.65
C ALA A 241 1.73 -14.05 22.57
N ALA A 242 2.71 -14.93 22.31
CA ALA A 242 2.50 -16.37 22.29
C ALA A 242 2.06 -16.90 23.68
N ALA A 243 2.69 -16.43 24.75
CA ALA A 243 2.33 -16.81 26.13
C ALA A 243 0.93 -16.29 26.53
N LEU A 244 0.58 -15.06 26.15
CA LEU A 244 -0.70 -14.44 26.47
C LEU A 244 -1.87 -15.08 25.74
N THR A 245 -1.67 -15.43 24.45
CA THR A 245 -2.74 -15.96 23.60
C THR A 245 -2.86 -17.48 23.66
N GLY A 246 -1.76 -18.18 23.94
CA GLY A 246 -1.66 -19.64 23.79
C GLY A 246 -1.58 -20.10 22.32
N GLU A 247 -1.46 -19.17 21.37
CA GLU A 247 -1.46 -19.44 19.94
C GLU A 247 -0.04 -19.64 19.39
N ALA A 248 0.07 -20.39 18.28
CA ALA A 248 1.31 -20.52 17.53
C ALA A 248 1.66 -19.20 16.82
N VAL A 249 2.95 -18.92 16.66
CA VAL A 249 3.44 -17.73 15.95
C VAL A 249 3.66 -18.05 14.48
N VAL A 250 3.15 -17.20 13.60
CA VAL A 250 3.28 -17.33 12.14
C VAL A 250 3.95 -16.08 11.58
N PHE A 251 5.11 -16.25 10.96
CA PHE A 251 5.79 -15.15 10.27
C PHE A 251 5.42 -15.12 8.78
N HIS A 252 5.07 -13.94 8.28
CA HIS A 252 4.76 -13.73 6.87
C HIS A 252 5.40 -12.42 6.37
N ALA A 253 6.34 -12.54 5.44
CA ALA A 253 7.02 -11.39 4.86
C ALA A 253 6.16 -10.72 3.78
N HIS A 254 5.91 -9.42 3.93
CA HIS A 254 5.18 -8.61 2.94
C HIS A 254 6.07 -7.98 1.87
N PHE A 255 7.38 -8.04 2.06
CA PHE A 255 8.38 -7.77 1.02
C PHE A 255 9.43 -8.87 1.08
N GLY A 256 9.41 -9.76 0.11
CA GLY A 256 10.27 -10.93 0.09
C GLY A 256 10.29 -11.65 -1.25
N PRO A 257 11.12 -12.71 -1.36
CA PRO A 257 11.18 -13.52 -2.56
C PRO A 257 9.92 -14.38 -2.72
N LEU A 258 9.48 -14.52 -3.97
CA LEU A 258 8.38 -15.43 -4.33
C LEU A 258 8.80 -16.90 -4.34
N ASP A 259 10.07 -17.18 -4.64
CA ASP A 259 10.62 -18.53 -4.56
C ASP A 259 10.89 -18.90 -3.08
N PRO A 260 10.18 -19.88 -2.51
CA PRO A 260 10.40 -20.33 -1.14
C PRO A 260 11.79 -20.92 -0.89
N GLY A 261 12.49 -21.35 -1.97
CA GLY A 261 13.86 -21.87 -1.91
C GLY A 261 14.94 -20.78 -1.99
N ALA A 262 14.57 -19.54 -2.26
CA ALA A 262 15.53 -18.44 -2.34
C ALA A 262 16.10 -18.09 -0.96
N PRO A 263 17.36 -17.61 -0.90
CA PRO A 263 17.91 -17.06 0.33
C PRO A 263 17.04 -15.94 0.91
N PRO A 264 16.98 -15.77 2.25
CA PRO A 264 16.20 -14.71 2.88
C PRO A 264 16.59 -13.33 2.34
N ARG A 265 15.60 -12.58 1.86
CA ARG A 265 15.73 -11.21 1.36
C ARG A 265 14.56 -10.37 1.87
N GLY A 266 14.73 -9.05 1.87
CA GLY A 266 13.67 -8.16 2.35
C GLY A 266 13.33 -8.41 3.82
N ASP A 267 12.05 -8.51 4.15
CA ASP A 267 11.57 -8.67 5.51
C ASP A 267 11.97 -10.00 6.15
N ALA A 268 12.15 -11.05 5.33
CA ALA A 268 12.52 -12.38 5.80
C ALA A 268 13.83 -12.37 6.61
N ILE A 269 14.76 -11.47 6.29
CA ILE A 269 16.03 -11.35 7.03
C ILE A 269 15.77 -10.97 8.50
N LEU A 270 14.89 -9.99 8.75
CA LEU A 270 14.56 -9.60 10.13
C LEU A 270 13.73 -10.66 10.83
N HIS A 271 12.83 -11.33 10.10
CA HIS A 271 12.03 -12.43 10.63
C HIS A 271 12.93 -13.56 11.15
N ASP A 272 13.90 -13.99 10.39
CA ASP A 272 14.82 -15.08 10.79
C ASP A 272 15.63 -14.70 12.03
N GLU A 273 16.19 -13.49 12.09
CA GLU A 273 16.93 -13.01 13.25
C GLU A 273 16.06 -12.93 14.52
N VAL A 274 14.81 -12.54 14.40
CA VAL A 274 13.87 -12.50 15.52
C VAL A 274 13.50 -13.92 15.95
N ARG A 275 13.26 -14.83 15.01
CA ARG A 275 12.95 -16.24 15.26
C ARG A 275 14.10 -16.98 15.98
N GLU A 276 15.34 -16.70 15.61
CA GLU A 276 16.52 -17.24 16.29
C GLU A 276 16.64 -16.76 17.74
N ARG A 277 16.07 -15.61 18.07
CA ARG A 277 16.16 -14.98 19.38
C ARG A 277 14.99 -15.30 20.31
N MET A 278 13.81 -15.58 19.76
CA MET A 278 12.59 -15.88 20.53
C MET A 278 12.59 -17.31 21.05
N SER A 279 11.76 -17.55 22.09
CA SER A 279 11.60 -18.86 22.74
C SER A 279 10.38 -19.61 22.22
N ALA A 280 9.33 -18.90 21.79
CA ALA A 280 8.10 -19.49 21.29
C ALA A 280 8.33 -20.21 19.95
N ARG A 281 7.59 -21.32 19.75
CA ARG A 281 7.61 -22.01 18.45
C ARG A 281 6.98 -21.14 17.37
N SER A 282 7.59 -21.15 16.20
CA SER A 282 7.10 -20.38 15.05
C SER A 282 7.23 -21.12 13.74
N GLU A 283 6.37 -20.79 12.82
CA GLU A 283 6.43 -21.21 11.41
C GLU A 283 6.53 -20.00 10.48
N VAL A 284 6.91 -20.23 9.24
CA VAL A 284 7.03 -19.21 8.21
C VAL A 284 6.12 -19.58 7.05
N ILE A 285 5.28 -18.62 6.65
CA ILE A 285 4.56 -18.67 5.39
C ILE A 285 5.35 -17.82 4.39
N PRO A 286 5.76 -18.36 3.23
CA PRO A 286 6.49 -17.62 2.20
C PRO A 286 5.70 -16.41 1.68
N THR A 287 6.41 -15.37 1.22
CA THR A 287 5.81 -14.28 0.45
C THR A 287 5.11 -14.84 -0.79
N GLY A 288 3.92 -14.36 -1.07
CA GLY A 288 3.13 -14.92 -2.18
C GLY A 288 1.93 -14.03 -2.55
N ASP A 289 0.87 -14.66 -2.99
CA ASP A 289 -0.35 -14.05 -3.47
C ASP A 289 -0.94 -13.03 -2.47
N PRO A 290 -1.25 -11.78 -2.90
CA PRO A 290 -1.85 -10.75 -2.06
C PRO A 290 -3.19 -11.15 -1.43
N ARG A 291 -4.03 -11.93 -2.12
CA ARG A 291 -5.30 -12.42 -1.59
C ARG A 291 -5.10 -13.47 -0.50
N ALA A 292 -4.12 -14.36 -0.69
CA ALA A 292 -3.74 -15.32 0.35
C ALA A 292 -3.21 -14.59 1.60
N ALA A 293 -2.41 -13.54 1.42
CA ALA A 293 -1.94 -12.68 2.52
C ALA A 293 -3.10 -11.98 3.24
N ALA A 294 -4.09 -11.49 2.51
CA ALA A 294 -5.27 -10.87 3.08
C ALA A 294 -6.12 -11.88 3.88
N ARG A 295 -6.35 -13.08 3.34
CA ARG A 295 -7.05 -14.16 4.07
C ARG A 295 -6.31 -14.55 5.35
N LEU A 296 -4.99 -14.74 5.27
CA LEU A 296 -4.15 -15.06 6.44
C LEU A 296 -4.28 -14.00 7.54
N ALA A 297 -4.22 -12.71 7.17
CA ALA A 297 -4.33 -11.63 8.13
C ALA A 297 -5.72 -11.59 8.80
N ARG A 298 -6.80 -11.83 8.05
CA ARG A 298 -8.17 -11.85 8.56
C ARG A 298 -8.46 -13.04 9.48
N SER A 299 -7.81 -14.18 9.24
CA SER A 299 -7.99 -15.40 10.02
C SER A 299 -7.10 -15.49 11.27
N SER A 300 -6.18 -14.53 11.47
CA SER A 300 -5.31 -14.52 12.63
C SER A 300 -6.04 -14.12 13.91
N ALA A 301 -5.64 -14.70 15.06
CA ALA A 301 -6.19 -14.35 16.37
C ALA A 301 -5.66 -13.00 16.87
N LEU A 302 -4.42 -12.67 16.49
CA LEU A 302 -3.70 -11.45 16.82
C LEU A 302 -2.72 -11.11 15.70
N LEU A 303 -2.55 -9.82 15.40
CA LEU A 303 -1.53 -9.34 14.47
C LEU A 303 -0.51 -8.44 15.19
N ILE A 304 0.78 -8.71 14.96
CA ILE A 304 1.90 -7.82 15.33
C ILE A 304 2.59 -7.40 14.03
N THR A 305 2.59 -6.12 13.70
CA THR A 305 3.12 -5.71 12.41
C THR A 305 3.86 -4.38 12.42
N GLY A 306 5.01 -4.34 11.75
CA GLY A 306 5.69 -3.12 11.31
C GLY A 306 5.38 -2.76 9.86
N ARG A 307 4.64 -3.62 9.14
CA ARG A 307 4.15 -3.39 7.79
C ARG A 307 2.72 -2.86 7.80
N TYR A 308 2.39 -2.02 6.83
CA TYR A 308 1.09 -1.35 6.75
C TYR A 308 -0.04 -2.28 6.31
N HIS A 309 0.14 -3.01 5.22
CA HIS A 309 -0.96 -3.78 4.61
C HIS A 309 -1.46 -4.98 5.42
N PRO A 310 -0.66 -5.68 6.25
CA PRO A 310 -1.24 -6.65 7.18
C PRO A 310 -2.32 -6.04 8.07
N ALA A 311 -2.11 -4.80 8.55
CA ALA A 311 -3.13 -4.08 9.34
C ALA A 311 -4.35 -3.71 8.49
N VAL A 312 -4.16 -3.27 7.24
CA VAL A 312 -5.24 -2.99 6.28
C VAL A 312 -6.12 -4.22 6.06
N PHE A 313 -5.52 -5.40 5.95
CA PHE A 313 -6.27 -6.64 5.74
C PHE A 313 -6.96 -7.16 7.01
N ALA A 314 -6.30 -7.07 8.15
CA ALA A 314 -6.77 -7.63 9.41
C ALA A 314 -7.85 -6.78 10.10
N ALA A 315 -7.72 -5.45 10.03
CA ALA A 315 -8.59 -4.53 10.75
C ALA A 315 -10.08 -4.63 10.38
N PRO A 316 -10.47 -4.79 9.10
CA PRO A 316 -11.88 -5.01 8.71
C PRO A 316 -12.49 -6.24 9.36
N ALA A 317 -11.73 -7.29 9.56
CA ALA A 317 -12.18 -8.51 10.23
C ALA A 317 -12.23 -8.37 11.78
N GLY A 318 -11.83 -7.22 12.33
CA GLY A 318 -11.80 -7.00 13.79
C GLY A 318 -10.74 -7.83 14.51
N VAL A 319 -9.65 -8.18 13.83
CA VAL A 319 -8.47 -8.78 14.45
C VAL A 319 -7.81 -7.75 15.36
N PRO A 320 -7.47 -8.07 16.64
CA PRO A 320 -6.70 -7.16 17.46
C PRO A 320 -5.29 -6.97 16.90
N ILE A 321 -4.82 -5.72 16.85
CA ILE A 321 -3.58 -5.35 16.13
C ILE A 321 -2.63 -4.59 17.04
N VAL A 322 -1.36 -4.99 17.04
CA VAL A 322 -0.23 -4.21 17.57
C VAL A 322 0.59 -3.70 16.37
N GLY A 323 0.36 -2.46 15.97
CA GLY A 323 1.10 -1.76 14.93
C GLY A 323 2.39 -1.18 15.49
N LEU A 324 3.54 -1.59 14.97
CA LEU A 324 4.86 -1.09 15.38
C LEU A 324 5.32 -0.01 14.42
N THR A 325 5.73 1.14 14.94
CA THR A 325 6.09 2.31 14.14
C THR A 325 7.52 2.75 14.39
N SER A 326 8.25 3.05 13.32
CA SER A 326 9.64 3.49 13.37
C SER A 326 9.81 5.00 13.24
N ASP A 327 8.80 5.69 12.74
CA ASP A 327 8.78 7.13 12.48
C ASP A 327 7.35 7.68 12.39
N ASP A 328 7.20 8.99 12.20
CA ASP A 328 5.90 9.64 12.05
C ASP A 328 5.14 9.18 10.79
N TYR A 329 5.84 8.88 9.70
CA TYR A 329 5.23 8.35 8.48
C TYR A 329 4.54 7.02 8.73
N THR A 330 5.22 6.07 9.36
CA THR A 330 4.65 4.77 9.71
C THR A 330 3.53 4.88 10.75
N ARG A 331 3.67 5.82 11.70
CA ARG A 331 2.66 6.07 12.73
C ARG A 331 1.36 6.61 12.13
N ILE A 332 1.43 7.62 11.26
CA ILE A 332 0.26 8.19 10.58
C ILE A 332 -0.49 7.12 9.79
N LYS A 333 0.22 6.30 9.04
CA LYS A 333 -0.37 5.23 8.23
C LYS A 333 -1.05 4.18 9.11
N GLN A 334 -0.34 3.64 10.12
CA GLN A 334 -0.89 2.61 11.00
C GLN A 334 -2.15 3.12 11.73
N LEU A 335 -2.08 4.30 12.35
CA LEU A 335 -3.24 4.89 13.00
C LEU A 335 -4.39 5.13 12.03
N GLY A 336 -4.10 5.59 10.81
CA GLY A 336 -5.10 5.81 9.77
C GLY A 336 -5.85 4.52 9.41
N ALA A 337 -5.12 3.44 9.14
CA ALA A 337 -5.73 2.15 8.81
C ALA A 337 -6.63 1.63 9.95
N LEU A 338 -6.16 1.74 11.20
CA LEU A 338 -6.86 1.24 12.37
C LEU A 338 -8.10 2.08 12.73
N ALA A 339 -8.03 3.41 12.55
CA ALA A 339 -9.09 4.34 12.93
C ALA A 339 -10.41 4.07 12.20
N HIS A 340 -10.37 3.66 10.94
CA HIS A 340 -11.55 3.28 10.17
C HIS A 340 -12.35 2.15 10.83
N TRP A 341 -11.69 1.32 11.62
CA TRP A 341 -12.26 0.15 12.27
C TRP A 341 -12.40 0.28 13.79
N GLY A 342 -12.12 1.49 14.32
CA GLY A 342 -12.23 1.80 15.75
C GLY A 342 -11.11 1.21 16.59
N GLN A 343 -9.95 0.97 15.99
CA GLN A 343 -8.75 0.50 16.66
C GLN A 343 -7.70 1.63 16.74
N ASP A 344 -6.80 1.52 17.72
CA ASP A 344 -5.70 2.45 17.98
C ASP A 344 -4.43 1.77 18.52
N GLY A 345 -4.34 0.45 18.32
CA GLY A 345 -3.28 -0.40 18.85
C GLY A 345 -1.91 -0.14 18.21
N VAL A 346 -1.30 1.01 18.46
CA VAL A 346 -0.01 1.40 17.89
C VAL A 346 1.00 1.69 19.00
N ALA A 347 2.25 1.22 18.82
CA ALA A 347 3.38 1.49 19.71
C ALA A 347 4.65 1.81 18.90
N ALA A 348 5.55 2.61 19.48
CA ALA A 348 6.84 2.84 18.87
C ALA A 348 7.70 1.57 18.92
N LEU A 349 8.37 1.25 17.81
CA LEU A 349 9.29 0.10 17.73
C LEU A 349 10.41 0.20 18.80
N GLY A 350 10.83 1.42 19.11
CA GLY A 350 11.81 1.71 20.17
C GLY A 350 11.35 1.32 21.58
N ALA A 351 10.04 1.13 21.78
CA ALA A 351 9.41 0.72 23.04
C ALA A 351 8.59 -0.56 22.89
N ALA A 352 8.95 -1.43 21.93
CA ALA A 352 8.19 -2.64 21.62
C ALA A 352 8.05 -3.58 22.84
N ASP A 353 9.09 -3.68 23.68
CA ASP A 353 9.11 -4.52 24.87
C ASP A 353 8.54 -3.85 26.14
N THR A 354 8.05 -2.63 26.06
CA THR A 354 7.38 -1.89 27.14
C THR A 354 5.99 -1.45 26.70
N ASP A 355 5.88 -0.34 25.96
CA ASP A 355 4.61 0.18 25.46
C ASP A 355 3.94 -0.78 24.47
N GLY A 356 4.76 -1.49 23.65
CA GLY A 356 4.27 -2.57 22.77
C GLY A 356 3.62 -3.70 23.56
N THR A 357 4.25 -4.15 24.67
CA THR A 357 3.67 -5.16 25.56
C THR A 357 2.41 -4.66 26.27
N ALA A 358 2.39 -3.40 26.72
CA ALA A 358 1.17 -2.80 27.29
C ALA A 358 0.03 -2.72 26.27
N THR A 359 0.33 -2.31 25.04
CA THR A 359 -0.62 -2.27 23.92
C THR A 359 -1.13 -3.67 23.60
N LEU A 360 -0.23 -4.68 23.52
CA LEU A 360 -0.58 -6.07 23.31
C LEU A 360 -1.61 -6.58 24.32
N ARG A 361 -1.35 -6.38 25.60
CA ARG A 361 -2.25 -6.82 26.69
C ARG A 361 -3.61 -6.12 26.58
N ARG A 362 -3.63 -4.83 26.28
CA ARG A 362 -4.85 -4.05 26.09
C ARG A 362 -5.67 -4.55 24.91
N VAL A 363 -5.09 -4.63 23.70
CA VAL A 363 -5.84 -5.05 22.51
C VAL A 363 -6.31 -6.51 22.62
N TRP A 364 -5.55 -7.37 23.30
CA TRP A 364 -5.99 -8.74 23.55
C TRP A 364 -7.13 -8.82 24.57
N HIS A 365 -7.08 -8.01 25.62
CA HIS A 365 -8.19 -7.87 26.56
C HIS A 365 -9.46 -7.39 25.86
N ASP A 366 -9.33 -6.37 25.03
CA ASP A 366 -10.43 -5.69 24.36
C ASP A 366 -10.87 -6.37 23.05
N ARG A 367 -10.31 -7.53 22.68
CA ARG A 367 -10.52 -8.18 21.38
C ARG A 367 -11.97 -8.38 20.97
N ALA A 368 -12.86 -8.65 21.94
CA ALA A 368 -14.29 -8.79 21.66
C ALA A 368 -14.92 -7.46 21.28
N ALA A 369 -14.57 -6.37 21.97
CA ALA A 369 -15.02 -5.02 21.67
C ALA A 369 -14.44 -4.52 20.32
N ILE A 370 -13.19 -4.85 20.03
CA ILE A 370 -12.54 -4.56 18.73
C ILE A 370 -13.32 -5.25 17.60
N SER A 371 -13.63 -6.55 17.75
CA SER A 371 -14.40 -7.29 16.75
C SER A 371 -15.77 -6.67 16.53
N ALA A 372 -16.51 -6.38 17.61
CA ALA A 372 -17.83 -5.74 17.51
C ALA A 372 -17.78 -4.35 16.89
N ALA A 373 -16.73 -3.56 17.17
CA ALA A 373 -16.54 -2.24 16.58
C ALA A 373 -16.29 -2.30 15.07
N ALA A 374 -15.49 -3.27 14.60
CA ALA A 374 -15.23 -3.49 13.18
C ALA A 374 -16.50 -3.96 12.46
N GLU A 375 -17.23 -4.92 13.05
CA GLU A 375 -18.51 -5.40 12.51
C GLU A 375 -19.53 -4.28 12.36
N ALA A 376 -19.67 -3.41 13.35
CA ALA A 376 -20.59 -2.28 13.30
C ALA A 376 -20.26 -1.25 12.21
N ARG A 377 -18.95 -1.09 11.86
CA ARG A 377 -18.48 -0.15 10.82
C ARG A 377 -18.48 -0.74 9.42
N MET A 378 -18.46 -2.06 9.31
CA MET A 378 -18.33 -2.78 8.03
C MET A 378 -19.35 -2.32 6.97
N PRO A 379 -20.67 -2.23 7.25
CA PRO A 379 -21.65 -1.85 6.23
C PRO A 379 -21.42 -0.45 5.67
N ALA A 380 -21.11 0.52 6.53
CA ALA A 380 -20.87 1.90 6.12
C ALA A 380 -19.58 2.01 5.27
N ASN A 381 -18.47 1.42 5.75
CA ASN A 381 -17.19 1.45 5.02
C ASN A 381 -17.29 0.76 3.65
N ARG A 382 -18.04 -0.35 3.53
CA ARG A 382 -18.29 -1.02 2.24
C ARG A 382 -19.14 -0.15 1.30
N ALA A 383 -20.20 0.45 1.79
CA ALA A 383 -21.05 1.31 0.99
C ALA A 383 -20.28 2.53 0.47
N GLU A 384 -19.47 3.15 1.33
CA GLU A 384 -18.62 4.29 0.95
C GLU A 384 -17.55 3.89 -0.08
N ALA A 385 -16.89 2.74 0.10
CA ALA A 385 -15.91 2.22 -0.85
C ALA A 385 -16.56 1.90 -2.20
N SER A 386 -17.73 1.25 -2.22
CA SER A 386 -18.45 0.96 -3.45
C SER A 386 -18.83 2.24 -4.20
N ALA A 387 -19.38 3.23 -3.50
CA ALA A 387 -19.73 4.54 -4.10
C ALA A 387 -18.51 5.30 -4.60
N TRP A 388 -17.34 5.13 -3.95
CA TRP A 388 -16.07 5.65 -4.43
C TRP A 388 -15.68 5.02 -5.75
N TRP A 389 -15.67 3.70 -5.84
CA TRP A 389 -15.33 2.99 -7.07
C TRP A 389 -16.29 3.27 -8.22
N ASP A 390 -17.59 3.46 -7.93
CA ASP A 390 -18.56 3.94 -8.92
C ASP A 390 -18.18 5.32 -9.48
N SER A 391 -17.61 6.17 -8.64
CA SER A 391 -17.16 7.50 -9.06
C SER A 391 -15.87 7.43 -9.89
N VAL A 392 -14.94 6.55 -9.52
CA VAL A 392 -13.70 6.29 -10.26
C VAL A 392 -14.00 5.72 -11.65
N ALA A 393 -14.90 4.76 -11.76
CA ALA A 393 -15.28 4.10 -13.01
C ALA A 393 -15.95 5.04 -14.03
N ARG A 394 -16.59 6.11 -13.56
CA ARG A 394 -17.18 7.15 -14.43
C ARG A 394 -16.15 8.16 -14.96
N GLY A 395 -14.90 8.02 -14.57
CA GLY A 395 -13.76 8.82 -15.04
C GLY A 395 -13.65 10.16 -14.37
#